data_bb442305eb7376d310270eccd528fac3
#
_entry.id   bb442305eb7376d310270eccd528fac3
#
_cell.length_a   1.000
_cell.length_b   1.000
_cell.length_c   1.000
_cell.angle_alpha   90.00
_cell.angle_beta   90.00
_cell.angle_gamma   90.00
#
_symmetry.space_group_name_H-M   'P 1'
#
loop_
_entity.id
_entity.type
_entity.pdbx_description
1 polymer ?
#
loop_
_entity_poly.entity_id
_entity_poly.type
_entity_poly.pdbx_seq_one_letter_code
_entity_poly.pdbx_strand_id
1 'polypeptide(L)' 'MHDPETPYVVVERCDGQRLYDADLRRYITVDDLYAWQLMSVPFIVRDAKSGEDVTSAILLEPTGLH' A
#
# COMPACT_ATOMS: atom_id res chain seq x y z
N MET A 1 -19.45 -3.43 -2.80
CA MET A 1 -19.56 -3.46 -1.39
C MET A 1 -18.44 -4.23 -0.76
N HIS A 2 -17.92 -3.75 0.31
CA HIS A 2 -16.81 -4.40 0.96
C HIS A 2 -17.25 -5.68 1.64
N ASP A 3 -16.52 -6.73 1.40
CA ASP A 3 -16.80 -8.00 2.03
C ASP A 3 -16.02 -8.05 3.34
N PRO A 4 -16.68 -8.06 4.47
CA PRO A 4 -15.97 -8.04 5.74
C PRO A 4 -15.11 -9.26 5.97
N GLU A 5 -15.31 -10.30 5.17
CA GLU A 5 -14.49 -11.48 5.32
C GLU A 5 -13.26 -11.45 4.45
N THR A 6 -13.07 -10.39 3.69
CA THR A 6 -11.89 -10.26 2.86
C THR A 6 -10.97 -9.24 3.52
N PRO A 7 -10.01 -9.68 4.29
CA PRO A 7 -9.15 -8.74 5.01
C PRO A 7 -8.21 -8.03 4.05
N TYR A 8 -8.11 -6.74 4.21
CA TYR A 8 -7.11 -5.98 3.50
C TYR A 8 -5.95 -5.70 4.41
N VAL A 9 -4.77 -5.68 3.83
CA VAL A 9 -3.62 -5.15 4.54
C VAL A 9 -3.65 -3.64 4.36
N VAL A 10 -3.65 -2.90 5.44
CA VAL A 10 -3.70 -1.44 5.36
C VAL A 10 -2.29 -0.90 5.52
N VAL A 11 -1.83 -0.19 4.51
CA VAL A 11 -0.51 0.41 4.49
C VAL A 11 -0.66 1.90 4.52
N GLU A 12 0.12 2.58 5.34
CA GLU A 12 0.07 4.03 5.44
C GLU A 12 1.32 4.62 4.83
N ARG A 13 1.15 5.61 3.96
CA ARG A 13 2.28 6.32 3.40
C ARG A 13 2.61 7.48 4.33
N CYS A 14 3.80 7.44 4.87
CA CYS A 14 4.26 8.47 5.80
C CYS A 14 5.16 9.46 5.08
N ASP A 15 5.73 10.36 5.81
CA ASP A 15 6.63 11.34 5.25
C ASP A 15 7.76 10.67 4.52
N GLY A 16 8.21 11.27 3.43
CA GLY A 16 9.35 10.74 2.70
C GLY A 16 9.04 9.47 1.97
N GLN A 17 7.78 9.24 1.69
CA GLN A 17 7.37 8.07 0.94
C GLN A 17 7.61 6.75 1.65
N ARG A 18 7.71 6.81 2.95
CA ARG A 18 7.82 5.60 3.73
C ARG A 18 6.46 4.92 3.79
N LEU A 19 6.49 3.60 3.69
CA LEU A 19 5.27 2.80 3.76
C LEU A 19 5.28 2.01 5.05
N TYR A 20 4.22 2.12 5.81
CA TYR A 20 4.11 1.46 7.10
C TYR A 20 2.95 0.48 7.06
N ASP A 21 3.24 -0.79 7.35
CA ASP A 21 2.21 -1.82 7.40
C ASP A 21 1.61 -1.82 8.79
N ALA A 22 0.40 -1.32 8.89
CA ALA A 22 -0.25 -1.18 10.20
C ALA A 22 -0.59 -2.53 10.81
N ASP A 23 -0.81 -3.53 9.98
CA ASP A 23 -1.15 -4.85 10.50
C ASP A 23 0.05 -5.55 11.12
N LEU A 24 1.18 -5.47 10.44
CA LEU A 24 2.39 -6.11 10.92
C LEU A 24 3.25 -5.16 11.75
N ARG A 25 2.87 -3.87 11.75
CA ARG A 25 3.55 -2.85 12.55
C ARG A 25 5.01 -2.75 12.17
N ARG A 26 5.26 -2.65 10.87
CA ARG A 26 6.63 -2.53 10.39
C ARG A 26 6.62 -1.74 9.10
N TYR A 27 7.78 -1.19 8.76
CA TYR A 27 7.92 -0.49 7.50
C TYR A 27 8.15 -1.49 6.39
N ILE A 28 7.62 -1.18 5.23
CA ILE A 28 7.78 -2.02 4.05
C ILE A 28 8.18 -1.13 2.89
N THR A 29 8.44 -1.75 1.76
CA THR A 29 8.85 -1.03 0.56
C THR A 29 7.83 -1.25 -0.55
N VAL A 30 7.99 -0.48 -1.63
CA VAL A 30 7.14 -0.66 -2.80
C VAL A 30 7.33 -2.05 -3.37
N ASP A 31 8.53 -2.60 -3.28
CA ASP A 31 8.76 -3.95 -3.76
C ASP A 31 7.89 -4.96 -3.03
N ASP A 32 7.66 -4.73 -1.75
CA ASP A 32 6.77 -5.60 -1.00
C ASP A 32 5.37 -5.55 -1.56
N LEU A 33 4.92 -4.36 -1.97
CA LEU A 33 3.59 -4.23 -2.54
C LEU A 33 3.48 -4.99 -3.85
N TYR A 34 4.50 -4.92 -4.67
CA TYR A 34 4.48 -5.65 -5.92
C TYR A 34 4.45 -7.16 -5.68
N ALA A 35 5.20 -7.61 -4.69
CA ALA A 35 5.19 -9.02 -4.34
C ALA A 35 3.79 -9.44 -3.89
N TRP A 36 3.12 -8.59 -3.12
CA TRP A 36 1.77 -8.90 -2.67
C TRP A 36 0.80 -8.97 -3.85
N GLN A 37 0.98 -8.10 -4.84
CA GLN A 37 0.15 -8.16 -6.03
C GLN A 37 0.31 -9.51 -6.73
N LEU A 38 1.55 -9.96 -6.84
CA LEU A 38 1.81 -11.23 -7.51
C LEU A 38 1.20 -12.40 -6.75
N MET A 39 1.08 -12.26 -5.45
CA MET A 39 0.50 -13.31 -4.62
C MET A 39 -0.98 -13.11 -4.37
N SER A 40 -1.56 -12.12 -5.01
CA SER A 40 -2.99 -11.82 -4.86
C SER A 40 -3.37 -11.48 -3.43
N VAL A 41 -2.46 -10.84 -2.71
CA VAL A 41 -2.76 -10.36 -1.36
C VAL A 41 -3.44 -9.01 -1.48
N PRO A 42 -4.67 -8.85 -0.99
CA PRO A 42 -5.35 -7.57 -1.10
C PRO A 42 -4.77 -6.55 -0.11
N PHE A 43 -4.54 -5.35 -0.59
CA PHE A 43 -4.03 -4.29 0.26
C PHE A 43 -4.49 -2.94 -0.26
N ILE A 44 -4.46 -1.95 0.62
CA ILE A 44 -4.69 -0.57 0.21
C ILE A 44 -3.59 0.27 0.84
N VAL A 45 -3.24 1.34 0.15
CA VAL A 45 -2.26 2.29 0.67
C VAL A 45 -2.99 3.60 0.89
N ARG A 46 -2.87 4.15 2.07
CA ARG A 46 -3.56 5.36 2.45
C ARG A 46 -2.55 6.39 2.90
N ASP A 47 -2.77 7.63 2.53
CA ASP A 47 -1.89 8.71 2.99
C ASP A 47 -2.13 8.95 4.47
N ALA A 48 -1.06 8.92 5.26
CA ALA A 48 -1.20 9.04 6.70
C ALA A 48 -1.73 10.40 7.12
N LYS A 49 -1.48 11.43 6.31
CA LYS A 49 -1.94 12.76 6.68
C LYS A 49 -3.35 13.04 6.23
N SER A 50 -3.67 12.71 5.00
CA SER A 50 -4.97 13.06 4.44
C SER A 50 -5.99 11.93 4.55
N GLY A 51 -5.52 10.71 4.72
CA GLY A 51 -6.41 9.57 4.73
C GLY A 51 -6.87 9.14 3.36
N GLU A 52 -6.34 9.76 2.31
CA GLU A 52 -6.75 9.41 0.97
C GLU A 52 -6.14 8.11 0.51
N ASP A 53 -6.89 7.38 -0.30
CA ASP A 53 -6.40 6.14 -0.88
C ASP A 53 -5.43 6.51 -2.01
N VAL A 54 -4.17 6.19 -1.84
CA VAL A 54 -3.15 6.50 -2.83
C VAL A 54 -2.57 5.23 -3.45
N THR A 55 -3.28 4.13 -3.35
CA THR A 55 -2.79 2.86 -3.85
C THR A 55 -2.41 2.94 -5.31
N SER A 56 -3.33 3.45 -6.13
CA SER A 56 -3.05 3.54 -7.56
C SER A 56 -1.91 4.48 -7.85
N ALA A 57 -1.83 5.58 -7.13
CA ALA A 57 -0.78 6.54 -7.35
C ALA A 57 0.59 5.93 -7.08
N ILE A 58 0.69 5.15 -6.02
CA ILE A 58 1.94 4.51 -5.69
C ILE A 58 2.34 3.49 -6.74
N LEU A 59 1.40 2.66 -7.15
CA LEU A 59 1.70 1.56 -8.05
C LEU A 59 1.89 2.01 -9.50
N LEU A 60 1.27 3.12 -9.86
CA LEU A 60 1.42 3.62 -11.22
C LEU A 60 2.59 4.54 -11.39
N GLU A 61 3.26 4.87 -10.33
CA GLU A 61 4.36 5.79 -10.43
C GLU A 61 5.44 5.18 -11.29
N PRO A 62 5.86 5.88 -12.33
CA PRO A 62 6.76 5.29 -13.30
C PRO A 62 8.16 5.28 -12.77
N THR A 63 8.49 4.34 -12.03
CA THR A 63 9.80 4.29 -11.51
C THR A 63 10.76 4.01 -12.59
N GLY A 64 11.42 4.93 -13.02
CA GLY A 64 12.43 4.71 -13.97
C GLY A 64 12.00 4.35 -15.32
N LEU A 65 10.78 4.48 -15.59
CA LEU A 65 10.33 4.18 -16.84
C LEU A 65 10.46 5.14 -17.69
N HIS A 66 10.64 5.30 -17.98
CA HIS A 66 10.57 6.21 -18.71
C HIS A 66 10.90 6.70 -18.90
#